data_59dbb6ed0f50a2e29f1a3aa99883e071
#
_entry.id   59dbb6ed0f50a2e29f1a3aa99883e071
#
_cell.length_a   1.000
_cell.length_b   1.000
_cell.length_c   1.000
_cell.angle_alpha   90.00
_cell.angle_beta   90.00
_cell.angle_gamma   90.00
#
_symmetry.space_group_name_H-M   'P 1'
#
loop_
_entity.id
_entity.type
_entity.pdbx_description
1 polymer ?
#
loop_
_entity_poly.entity_id
_entity_poly.type
_entity_poly.pdbx_seq_one_letter_code
_entity_poly.pdbx_strand_id
1 'polypeptide(L)'
;MNIQCLSFINCYTTCLLYTSRTDMRKSIDGLCAIIQEQFSMEIDHALFLFCGRKCDRIKAILKEPDGIVMIYKRLTAQGSYRWPRNKSEVRNLTWREFDWLMSGIDIEQPKAIKAT
;
A
#
# COMPACT_ATOMS: atom_id res chain seq x y z
N MET A 1 4.15 -7.47 -7.73
CA MET A 1 3.33 -6.48 -8.47
C MET A 1 4.27 -5.54 -9.21
N ASN A 2 4.11 -5.44 -10.52
CA ASN A 2 4.90 -4.52 -11.32
C ASN A 2 4.13 -3.22 -11.51
N ILE A 3 4.43 -2.22 -10.71
CA ILE A 3 3.76 -0.92 -10.80
C ILE A 3 4.53 0.07 -11.68
N GLN A 4 5.68 -0.33 -12.23
CA GLN A 4 6.46 0.53 -13.13
C GLN A 4 5.73 0.79 -14.45
N CYS A 5 4.71 -0.03 -14.77
CA CYS A 5 3.87 0.20 -15.94
C CYS A 5 2.97 1.43 -15.81
N LEU A 6 2.78 1.93 -14.60
CA LEU A 6 1.98 3.12 -14.36
C LEU A 6 2.86 4.35 -14.58
N SER A 7 2.52 5.15 -15.57
CA SER A 7 3.35 6.26 -16.02
C SER A 7 3.55 7.35 -14.96
N PHE A 8 2.72 7.34 -13.92
CA PHE A 8 2.71 8.39 -12.90
C PHE A 8 3.52 8.05 -11.67
N ILE A 9 3.95 6.80 -11.49
CA ILE A 9 4.76 6.39 -10.36
C ILE A 9 6.23 6.66 -10.67
N ASN A 10 6.89 7.37 -9.78
CA ASN A 10 8.31 7.69 -9.88
C ASN A 10 8.91 7.80 -8.48
N CYS A 11 10.20 8.16 -8.38
CA CYS A 11 10.90 8.25 -7.10
C CYS A 11 10.34 9.33 -6.15
N TYR A 12 9.51 10.23 -6.64
CA TYR A 12 8.85 11.27 -5.82
C TYR A 12 7.48 10.84 -5.33
N THR A 13 6.95 9.72 -5.81
CA THR A 13 5.66 9.20 -5.33
C THR A 13 5.84 8.66 -3.93
N THR A 14 5.09 9.21 -2.98
CA THR A 14 5.09 8.72 -1.61
C THR A 14 4.31 7.42 -1.53
N CYS A 15 4.88 6.42 -0.86
CA CYS A 15 4.21 5.14 -0.64
C CYS A 15 3.72 5.08 0.80
N LEU A 16 2.41 4.96 0.97
CA LEU A 16 1.76 4.95 2.28
C LEU A 16 1.00 3.64 2.47
N LEU A 17 1.13 3.07 3.65
CA LEU A 17 0.48 1.81 4.00
C LEU A 17 -0.50 2.04 5.14
N TYR A 18 -1.73 1.56 4.97
CA TYR A 18 -2.73 1.56 6.03
C TYR A 18 -2.61 0.27 6.83
N THR A 19 -2.32 0.37 8.12
CA THR A 19 -2.01 -0.81 8.94
C THR A 19 -3.24 -1.63 9.31
N SER A 20 -4.41 -1.02 9.43
CA SER A 20 -5.64 -1.76 9.68
C SER A 20 -6.01 -2.67 8.52
N ARG A 21 -6.56 -3.81 8.85
CA ARG A 21 -7.10 -4.71 7.82
C ARG A 21 -8.32 -4.08 7.18
N THR A 22 -8.41 -4.20 5.86
CA THR A 22 -9.44 -3.54 5.05
C THR A 22 -10.31 -4.60 4.38
N ASP A 23 -11.60 -4.33 4.29
CA ASP A 23 -12.51 -5.20 3.55
C ASP A 23 -12.15 -5.12 2.06
N MET A 24 -11.70 -6.23 1.51
CA MET A 24 -11.24 -6.30 0.11
C MET A 24 -12.38 -6.26 -0.91
N ARG A 25 -13.64 -6.16 -0.46
CA ARG A 25 -14.77 -5.89 -1.35
C ARG A 25 -14.89 -4.40 -1.68
N LYS A 26 -14.22 -3.52 -0.92
CA LYS A 26 -14.26 -2.08 -1.19
C LYS A 26 -13.61 -1.79 -2.54
N SER A 27 -14.23 -0.87 -3.26
CA SER A 27 -13.73 -0.37 -4.54
C SER A 27 -13.10 1.01 -4.35
N ILE A 28 -12.89 1.70 -5.46
CA ILE A 28 -12.22 3.00 -5.46
C ILE A 28 -12.84 3.97 -4.44
N ASP A 29 -14.15 4.14 -4.48
CA ASP A 29 -14.81 5.11 -3.62
C ASP A 29 -14.69 4.77 -2.14
N GLY A 30 -14.84 3.50 -1.80
CA GLY A 30 -14.70 3.05 -0.42
C GLY A 30 -13.30 3.23 0.13
N LEU A 31 -12.29 2.96 -0.69
CA LEU A 31 -10.89 3.13 -0.27
C LEU A 31 -10.51 4.60 -0.18
N CYS A 32 -10.97 5.43 -1.11
CA CYS A 32 -10.75 6.88 -1.04
C CYS A 32 -11.39 7.47 0.22
N ALA A 33 -12.56 6.98 0.61
CA ALA A 33 -13.21 7.42 1.84
C ALA A 33 -12.35 7.13 3.08
N ILE A 34 -11.71 5.97 3.13
CA ILE A 34 -10.79 5.64 4.23
C ILE A 34 -9.65 6.66 4.29
N ILE A 35 -9.06 7.00 3.14
CA ILE A 35 -7.96 7.95 3.08
C ILE A 35 -8.40 9.32 3.63
N GLN A 36 -9.56 9.79 3.21
CA GLN A 36 -10.05 11.10 3.60
C GLN A 36 -10.52 11.14 5.05
N GLU A 37 -11.30 10.14 5.47
CA GLU A 37 -11.92 10.14 6.81
C GLU A 37 -10.95 9.83 7.93
N GLN A 38 -10.04 8.89 7.70
CA GLN A 38 -9.15 8.42 8.76
C GLN A 38 -7.92 9.31 8.94
N PHE A 39 -7.46 9.95 7.89
CA PHE A 39 -6.18 10.65 7.94
C PHE A 39 -6.27 12.09 7.45
N SER A 40 -7.44 12.54 7.02
CA SER A 40 -7.65 13.90 6.47
C SER A 40 -6.58 14.26 5.42
N MET A 41 -6.17 13.27 4.64
CA MET A 41 -5.13 13.45 3.63
C MET A 41 -5.72 13.51 2.25
N GLU A 42 -5.10 14.31 1.40
CA GLU A 42 -5.38 14.27 -0.02
C GLU A 42 -4.67 13.08 -0.65
N ILE A 43 -5.31 12.49 -1.65
CA ILE A 43 -4.76 11.31 -2.32
C ILE A 43 -3.72 11.65 -3.39
N ASP A 44 -3.42 12.93 -3.58
CA ASP A 44 -2.47 13.39 -4.58
C ASP A 44 -1.04 12.96 -4.22
N HIS A 45 -0.30 12.55 -5.24
CA HIS A 45 1.13 12.23 -5.15
C HIS A 45 1.47 11.09 -4.20
N ALA A 46 0.51 10.22 -3.89
CA ALA A 46 0.75 9.08 -3.01
C ALA A 46 0.15 7.81 -3.57
N LEU A 47 0.85 6.70 -3.33
CA LEU A 47 0.34 5.36 -3.54
C LEU A 47 -0.09 4.81 -2.19
N PHE A 48 -1.40 4.57 -2.02
CA PHE A 48 -1.96 4.05 -0.77
C PHE A 48 -2.17 2.56 -0.86
N LEU A 49 -1.62 1.82 0.09
CA LEU A 49 -1.68 0.36 0.14
C LEU A 49 -2.62 -0.11 1.24
N PHE A 50 -3.48 -1.06 0.89
CA PHE A 50 -4.45 -1.67 1.80
C PHE A 50 -4.34 -3.19 1.72
N CYS A 51 -4.49 -3.86 2.85
CA CYS A 51 -4.42 -5.32 2.92
C CYS A 51 -5.69 -5.90 3.55
N GLY A 52 -6.10 -7.04 3.04
CA GLY A 52 -7.23 -7.77 3.59
C GLY A 52 -6.89 -8.56 4.85
N ARG A 53 -7.91 -9.11 5.49
CA ARG A 53 -7.77 -9.84 6.75
C ARG A 53 -6.83 -11.02 6.65
N LYS A 54 -6.84 -11.73 5.53
CA LYS A 54 -5.99 -12.92 5.32
C LYS A 54 -4.56 -12.58 4.90
N CYS A 55 -4.28 -11.32 4.62
CA CYS A 55 -2.99 -10.86 4.13
C CYS A 55 -2.51 -11.55 2.84
N ASP A 56 -3.44 -12.03 2.02
CA ASP A 56 -3.15 -12.63 0.72
C ASP A 56 -3.61 -11.75 -0.44
N ARG A 57 -4.15 -10.58 -0.15
CA ARG A 57 -4.67 -9.62 -1.13
C ARG A 57 -4.28 -8.22 -0.73
N ILE A 58 -3.87 -7.45 -1.73
CA ILE A 58 -3.57 -6.04 -1.58
C ILE A 58 -4.39 -5.27 -2.59
N LYS A 59 -4.92 -4.15 -2.16
CA LYS A 59 -5.43 -3.12 -3.07
C LYS A 59 -4.63 -1.86 -2.86
N ALA A 60 -4.41 -1.12 -3.92
CA ALA A 60 -3.70 0.15 -3.87
C ALA A 60 -4.47 1.22 -4.63
N ILE A 61 -4.41 2.44 -4.13
CA ILE A 61 -5.03 3.61 -4.77
C ILE A 61 -3.92 4.56 -5.18
N LEU A 62 -3.96 4.95 -6.44
CA LEU A 62 -3.08 5.98 -6.99
C LEU A 62 -3.92 6.98 -7.76
N LYS A 63 -3.78 8.25 -7.44
CA LYS A 63 -4.43 9.30 -8.22
C LYS A 63 -3.52 9.73 -9.36
N GLU A 64 -4.05 9.66 -10.58
CA GLU A 64 -3.41 10.17 -11.78
C GLU A 64 -4.06 11.50 -12.18
N PRO A 65 -3.44 12.29 -13.09
CA PRO A 65 -4.00 13.60 -13.47
C PRO A 65 -5.43 13.53 -14.03
N ASP A 66 -5.78 12.42 -14.69
CA ASP A 66 -7.07 12.25 -15.34
C ASP A 66 -8.00 11.26 -14.63
N GLY A 67 -7.61 10.74 -13.48
CA GLY A 67 -8.45 9.79 -12.77
C GLY A 67 -7.78 9.10 -11.62
N ILE A 68 -8.43 8.06 -11.10
CA ILE A 68 -7.94 7.27 -9.98
C ILE A 68 -7.76 5.83 -10.44
N VAL A 69 -6.58 5.28 -10.17
CA VAL A 69 -6.26 3.88 -10.47
C VAL A 69 -6.38 3.07 -9.20
N MET A 70 -7.07 1.93 -9.29
CA MET A 70 -7.04 0.92 -8.25
C MET A 70 -6.28 -0.29 -8.76
N ILE A 71 -5.28 -0.70 -8.01
CA ILE A 71 -4.49 -1.90 -8.30
C ILE A 71 -4.93 -2.98 -7.32
N TYR A 72 -5.19 -4.17 -7.84
CA TYR A 72 -5.59 -5.32 -7.03
C TYR A 72 -4.67 -6.49 -7.33
N LYS A 73 -4.06 -7.02 -6.29
CA LYS A 73 -3.23 -8.22 -6.40
C LYS A 73 -3.68 -9.26 -5.38
N ARG A 74 -3.95 -10.46 -5.86
CA ARG A 74 -4.24 -11.63 -5.03
C ARG A 74 -3.12 -12.65 -5.22
N LEU A 75 -2.54 -13.12 -4.12
CA LEU A 75 -1.53 -14.16 -4.19
C LEU A 75 -2.18 -15.46 -4.65
N THR A 76 -1.57 -16.11 -5.64
CA THR A 76 -2.01 -17.43 -6.14
C THR A 76 -1.18 -18.56 -5.55
N ALA A 77 0.02 -18.25 -5.06
CA ALA A 77 0.88 -19.19 -4.35
C ALA A 77 0.53 -19.16 -2.86
N GLN A 78 0.99 -20.18 -2.12
CA GLN A 78 0.86 -20.17 -0.68
C GLN A 78 1.72 -19.07 -0.06
N GLY A 79 1.24 -18.53 1.05
CA GLY A 79 1.93 -17.49 1.77
C GLY A 79 1.04 -16.28 2.00
N SER A 80 1.60 -15.30 2.65
CA SER A 80 0.90 -14.06 2.94
C SER A 80 1.89 -12.90 3.00
N TYR A 81 1.35 -11.69 2.84
CA TYR A 81 2.14 -10.49 3.06
C TYR A 81 2.37 -10.32 4.57
N ARG A 82 3.56 -9.85 4.93
CA ARG A 82 3.93 -9.54 6.32
C ARG A 82 3.44 -8.13 6.66
N TRP A 83 2.14 -7.97 6.80
CA TRP A 83 1.53 -6.66 7.05
C TRP A 83 1.72 -6.25 8.50
N PRO A 84 2.13 -5.01 8.79
CA PRO A 84 2.28 -4.55 10.17
C PRO A 84 1.00 -4.70 10.98
N ARG A 85 1.12 -5.04 12.26
CA ARG A 85 0.00 -5.26 13.18
C ARG A 85 -0.05 -4.18 14.25
N ASN A 86 0.18 -2.96 13.87
CA ASN A 86 0.16 -1.84 14.79
C ASN A 86 -1.26 -1.27 14.92
N LYS A 87 -1.39 -0.22 15.72
CA LYS A 87 -2.62 0.56 15.76
C LYS A 87 -2.96 1.04 14.35
N SER A 88 -4.25 1.31 14.13
CA SER A 88 -4.70 1.88 12.87
C SER A 88 -3.95 3.17 12.58
N GLU A 89 -3.13 3.15 11.56
CA GLU A 89 -2.31 4.29 11.17
C GLU A 89 -1.95 4.22 9.69
N VAL A 90 -1.54 5.35 9.15
CA VAL A 90 -0.88 5.40 7.85
C VAL A 90 0.61 5.40 8.10
N ARG A 91 1.29 4.44 7.50
CA ARG A 91 2.72 4.30 7.63
C ARG A 91 3.41 4.65 6.33
N ASN A 92 4.37 5.55 6.40
CA ASN A 92 5.16 5.94 5.24
C ASN A 92 6.23 4.88 4.99
N LEU A 93 6.29 4.36 3.76
CA LEU A 93 7.26 3.35 3.37
C LEU A 93 8.31 3.95 2.46
N THR A 94 9.57 3.54 2.68
CA THR A 94 10.60 3.72 1.66
C THR A 94 10.33 2.73 0.52
N TRP A 95 10.90 2.98 -0.67
CA TRP A 95 10.78 2.05 -1.78
C TRP A 95 11.44 0.70 -1.47
N ARG A 96 12.47 0.69 -0.63
CA ARG A 96 13.11 -0.54 -0.15
C ARG A 96 12.16 -1.35 0.71
N GLU A 97 11.46 -0.70 1.64
CA GLU A 97 10.44 -1.35 2.46
C GLU A 97 9.28 -1.86 1.61
N PHE A 98 8.88 -1.10 0.58
CA PHE A 98 7.87 -1.52 -0.37
C PHE A 98 8.29 -2.81 -1.08
N ASP A 99 9.54 -2.89 -1.55
CA ASP A 99 10.06 -4.09 -2.19
C ASP A 99 10.04 -5.29 -1.24
N TRP A 100 10.45 -5.10 0.01
CA TRP A 100 10.39 -6.16 1.01
C TRP A 100 8.96 -6.65 1.21
N LEU A 101 8.03 -5.73 1.37
CA LEU A 101 6.62 -6.06 1.55
C LEU A 101 6.07 -6.87 0.39
N MET A 102 6.34 -6.44 -0.84
CA MET A 102 5.87 -7.12 -2.05
C MET A 102 6.52 -8.49 -2.23
N SER A 103 7.69 -8.69 -1.66
CA SER A 103 8.40 -9.97 -1.70
C SER A 103 8.03 -10.90 -0.54
N GLY A 104 7.09 -10.50 0.31
CA GLY A 104 6.69 -11.29 1.47
C GLY A 104 7.67 -11.24 2.63
N ILE A 105 8.55 -10.24 2.63
CA ILE A 105 9.55 -10.04 3.67
C ILE A 105 9.04 -8.99 4.65
N ASP A 106 9.36 -9.17 5.93
CA ASP A 106 8.99 -8.22 6.97
C ASP A 106 9.69 -6.88 6.74
N ILE A 107 8.95 -5.78 6.83
CA ILE A 107 9.53 -4.44 6.68
C ILE A 107 10.35 -4.04 7.91
N GLU A 108 10.14 -4.73 9.03
CA GLU A 108 10.97 -4.54 10.22
C GLU A 108 12.21 -5.44 10.09
N GLN A 109 13.31 -4.87 9.65
CA GLN A 109 14.58 -5.59 9.45
C GLN A 109 15.63 -5.02 10.41
N PRO A 110 15.73 -5.58 11.64
CA PRO A 110 16.62 -5.00 12.67
C PRO A 110 18.10 -4.94 12.27
N LYS A 111 18.52 -5.84 11.37
CA LYS A 111 19.91 -5.89 10.90
C LYS A 111 20.15 -5.11 9.61
N ALA A 112 19.12 -4.51 9.04
CA ALA A 112 19.27 -3.76 7.81
C ALA A 112 19.77 -2.35 8.09
N ILE A 113 20.62 -1.85 7.21
CA ILE A 113 20.99 -0.44 7.22
C ILE A 113 19.80 0.33 6.68
N LYS A 114 19.23 1.21 7.52
CA LYS A 114 18.07 2.00 7.11
C LYS A 114 18.54 3.21 6.33
N ALA A 115 18.05 3.33 5.09
CA ALA A 115 18.21 4.54 4.31
C ALA A 115 17.22 5.60 4.81
N THR A 116 17.71 6.78 5.02
CA THR A 116 16.90 7.91 5.45
C THR A 116 16.65 8.86 4.28
#